data_ff50b6c128814059929194377b04d80f
#
_entry.id   ff50b6c128814059929194377b04d80f
#
_cell.length_a   1.000
_cell.length_b   1.000
_cell.length_c   1.000
_cell.angle_alpha   90.00
_cell.angle_beta   90.00
_cell.angle_gamma   90.00
#
_symmetry.space_group_name_H-M   'P 1'
#
loop_
_entity.id
_entity.type
_entity.pdbx_description
1 polymer ?
#
loop_
_entity_poly.entity_id
_entity_poly.type
_entity_poly.pdbx_seq_one_letter_code
_entity_poly.pdbx_strand_id
1 'polypeptide(L)'
;MRWKAKKLSDCCTSIADGDHQAPPKVDFGIPFVTISNINAYHQFDFTDTMFVSQEYYDQLDSKRKAQEGDVLYSVVGSFGIPVYMKETVPFAFQRHIAILRSNDTILPQFLYYTMLSRDFYMMADAAALGAAQRTVSLTALRNMKISVPPMDAQKKITDILSAYDDLIENNQKQIKLLEEAAQRLYKEWFVDLRFPGHETTPIVDGLPDGWEIQTLSQIADVVMGQSPKSEFYNQDRQGLPFHQGVGSYGTRFVIDTTYSISFTRIAEAGSILFSVRAPVGRLNITKNKIVIGRGLAAINHRSGMQSYLFYLLKERFFKDNIIGNGAIFASISKDELLGQKFIVPVDDLVKRFNTVVSDIDGKIAGLENQIMLLTESRDRLLPKLMSGEIEV
;
A
#
# COMPACT_ATOMS: atom_id res chain seq x y z
N MET A 1 13.24 26.80 -24.45
CA MET A 1 13.27 26.02 -25.75
C MET A 1 11.89 25.51 -26.11
N ARG A 2 11.47 25.54 -27.39
CA ARG A 2 10.15 25.01 -27.78
C ARG A 2 10.27 23.48 -27.94
N TRP A 3 9.57 22.71 -27.09
CA TRP A 3 9.55 21.25 -27.18
C TRP A 3 8.84 20.77 -28.44
N LYS A 4 9.26 19.63 -28.99
CA LYS A 4 8.65 19.09 -30.21
C LYS A 4 7.45 18.21 -29.85
N ALA A 5 6.29 18.48 -30.44
CA ALA A 5 5.15 17.60 -30.36
C ALA A 5 5.39 16.36 -31.24
N LYS A 6 5.35 15.17 -30.65
CA LYS A 6 5.48 13.87 -31.34
C LYS A 6 4.29 12.98 -30.98
N LYS A 7 3.89 12.10 -31.89
CA LYS A 7 2.97 11.01 -31.51
C LYS A 7 3.69 10.02 -30.62
N LEU A 8 2.95 9.39 -29.73
CA LEU A 8 3.52 8.35 -28.86
C LEU A 8 4.09 7.19 -29.67
N SER A 9 3.44 6.83 -30.81
CA SER A 9 3.98 5.86 -31.77
C SER A 9 5.35 6.22 -32.32
N ASP A 10 5.68 7.51 -32.47
CA ASP A 10 6.96 7.95 -33.01
C ASP A 10 8.07 7.93 -31.94
N CYS A 11 7.71 7.71 -30.68
CA CYS A 11 8.60 7.64 -29.55
C CYS A 11 8.83 6.21 -29.05
N CYS A 12 8.15 5.21 -29.62
CA CYS A 12 8.22 3.82 -29.19
C CYS A 12 8.60 2.89 -30.34
N THR A 13 9.43 1.89 -30.05
CA THR A 13 9.69 0.76 -30.95
C THR A 13 8.52 -0.21 -30.97
N SER A 14 7.77 -0.30 -29.85
CA SER A 14 6.61 -1.18 -29.71
C SER A 14 5.59 -0.59 -28.73
N ILE A 15 4.31 -0.71 -29.09
CA ILE A 15 3.16 -0.48 -28.19
C ILE A 15 2.22 -1.67 -28.41
N ALA A 16 2.14 -2.54 -27.41
CA ALA A 16 1.32 -3.75 -27.40
C ALA A 16 0.45 -3.79 -26.14
N ASP A 17 -0.42 -4.78 -26.03
CA ASP A 17 -1.18 -5.09 -24.83
C ASP A 17 -0.91 -6.55 -24.38
N GLY A 18 -1.38 -6.90 -23.21
CA GLY A 18 -1.31 -8.26 -22.69
C GLY A 18 -2.30 -9.22 -23.33
N ASP A 19 -2.52 -10.34 -22.68
CA ASP A 19 -3.34 -11.40 -23.22
C ASP A 19 -4.83 -11.07 -23.24
N HIS A 20 -5.48 -11.43 -24.35
CA HIS A 20 -6.92 -11.22 -24.56
C HIS A 20 -7.78 -12.34 -23.95
N GLN A 21 -7.20 -13.51 -23.75
CA GLN A 21 -7.85 -14.65 -23.10
C GLN A 21 -7.20 -14.92 -21.75
N ALA A 22 -8.01 -15.39 -20.79
CA ALA A 22 -7.47 -15.82 -19.51
C ALA A 22 -6.63 -17.09 -19.73
N PRO A 23 -5.34 -17.07 -19.36
CA PRO A 23 -4.48 -18.24 -19.52
C PRO A 23 -4.88 -19.36 -18.54
N PRO A 24 -4.51 -20.62 -18.82
CA PRO A 24 -4.66 -21.71 -17.86
C PRO A 24 -3.92 -21.40 -16.56
N LYS A 25 -4.63 -21.47 -15.44
CA LYS A 25 -4.07 -21.30 -14.10
C LYS A 25 -3.29 -22.54 -13.68
N VAL A 26 -2.12 -22.32 -13.05
CA VAL A 26 -1.34 -23.36 -12.36
C VAL A 26 -1.11 -22.95 -10.90
N ASP A 27 -0.72 -23.90 -10.05
CA ASP A 27 -0.48 -23.61 -8.63
C ASP A 27 0.82 -22.84 -8.38
N PHE A 28 1.84 -23.05 -9.24
CA PHE A 28 3.15 -22.39 -9.17
C PHE A 28 3.65 -22.09 -10.58
N GLY A 29 4.39 -20.99 -10.74
CA GLY A 29 4.97 -20.64 -12.03
C GLY A 29 5.23 -19.16 -12.18
N ILE A 30 4.98 -18.65 -13.38
CA ILE A 30 5.15 -17.21 -13.72
C ILE A 30 3.92 -16.45 -13.24
N PRO A 31 4.08 -15.34 -12.48
CA PRO A 31 2.96 -14.49 -12.07
C PRO A 31 2.16 -13.96 -13.25
N PHE A 32 0.85 -13.92 -13.13
CA PHE A 32 -0.05 -13.27 -14.07
C PHE A 32 -0.72 -12.08 -13.40
N VAL A 33 -0.36 -10.88 -13.83
CA VAL A 33 -0.82 -9.64 -13.20
C VAL A 33 -1.99 -8.99 -13.94
N THR A 34 -2.80 -8.31 -13.17
CA THR A 34 -3.92 -7.49 -13.61
C THR A 34 -3.75 -6.07 -13.04
N ILE A 35 -4.66 -5.16 -13.33
CA ILE A 35 -4.62 -3.79 -12.77
C ILE A 35 -4.68 -3.80 -11.24
N SER A 36 -5.37 -4.77 -10.63
CA SER A 36 -5.46 -4.89 -9.17
C SER A 36 -4.11 -5.19 -8.48
N ASN A 37 -3.13 -5.64 -9.24
CA ASN A 37 -1.77 -5.87 -8.76
C ASN A 37 -0.87 -4.62 -8.84
N ILE A 38 -1.38 -3.48 -9.33
CA ILE A 38 -0.64 -2.22 -9.29
C ILE A 38 -0.97 -1.51 -7.99
N ASN A 39 0.04 -1.32 -7.15
CA ASN A 39 -0.11 -0.64 -5.86
C ASN A 39 -0.20 0.90 -6.00
N ALA A 40 -0.46 1.59 -4.90
CA ALA A 40 -0.58 3.06 -4.85
C ALA A 40 0.72 3.81 -5.22
N TYR A 41 1.84 3.11 -5.32
CA TYR A 41 3.14 3.66 -5.69
C TYR A 41 3.54 3.34 -7.13
N HIS A 42 2.57 2.90 -7.95
CA HIS A 42 2.80 2.55 -9.36
C HIS A 42 3.82 1.42 -9.55
N GLN A 43 3.75 0.41 -8.70
CA GLN A 43 4.59 -0.79 -8.76
C GLN A 43 3.72 -2.03 -8.78
N PHE A 44 4.19 -3.12 -9.41
CA PHE A 44 3.51 -4.40 -9.33
C PHE A 44 3.74 -5.07 -7.98
N ASP A 45 2.64 -5.55 -7.38
CA ASP A 45 2.65 -6.44 -6.23
C ASP A 45 2.31 -7.86 -6.70
N PHE A 46 3.28 -8.76 -6.57
CA PHE A 46 3.16 -10.16 -6.97
C PHE A 46 2.68 -11.08 -5.84
N THR A 47 2.35 -10.55 -4.67
CA THR A 47 2.05 -11.35 -3.46
C THR A 47 0.76 -12.17 -3.62
N ASP A 48 -0.25 -11.62 -4.32
CA ASP A 48 -1.54 -12.26 -4.54
C ASP A 48 -1.88 -12.27 -6.03
N THR A 49 -1.12 -13.09 -6.79
CA THR A 49 -1.34 -13.27 -8.23
C THR A 49 -1.74 -14.69 -8.53
N MET A 50 -2.46 -14.92 -9.62
CA MET A 50 -2.51 -16.24 -10.22
C MET A 50 -1.18 -16.54 -10.93
N PHE A 51 -0.90 -17.82 -11.17
CA PHE A 51 0.29 -18.24 -11.88
C PHE A 51 -0.07 -18.91 -13.20
N VAL A 52 0.83 -18.79 -14.19
CA VAL A 52 0.80 -19.47 -15.47
C VAL A 52 2.05 -20.34 -15.62
N SER A 53 2.01 -21.34 -16.50
CA SER A 53 3.17 -22.20 -16.71
C SER A 53 4.32 -21.47 -17.40
N GLN A 54 5.55 -21.96 -17.22
CA GLN A 54 6.73 -21.47 -17.94
C GLN A 54 6.56 -21.59 -19.45
N GLU A 55 6.02 -22.70 -19.94
CA GLU A 55 5.78 -22.91 -21.38
C GLU A 55 4.83 -21.87 -21.96
N TYR A 56 3.77 -21.51 -21.22
CA TYR A 56 2.87 -20.45 -21.62
C TYR A 56 3.62 -19.11 -21.77
N TYR A 57 4.43 -18.77 -20.77
CA TYR A 57 5.24 -17.54 -20.82
C TYR A 57 6.24 -17.55 -21.98
N ASP A 58 6.89 -18.68 -22.23
CA ASP A 58 7.89 -18.81 -23.30
C ASP A 58 7.29 -18.63 -24.69
N GLN A 59 6.01 -19.00 -24.89
CA GLN A 59 5.26 -18.81 -26.13
C GLN A 59 4.77 -17.38 -26.37
N LEU A 60 4.79 -16.51 -25.37
CA LEU A 60 4.39 -15.11 -25.56
C LEU A 60 5.32 -14.40 -26.53
N ASP A 61 4.74 -13.53 -27.37
CA ASP A 61 5.51 -12.62 -28.23
C ASP A 61 6.44 -11.75 -27.36
N SER A 62 7.65 -11.50 -27.84
CA SER A 62 8.65 -10.67 -27.16
C SER A 62 8.16 -9.26 -26.83
N LYS A 63 7.21 -8.73 -27.61
CA LYS A 63 6.55 -7.45 -27.35
C LYS A 63 5.62 -7.47 -26.14
N ARG A 64 5.23 -8.65 -25.66
CA ARG A 64 4.38 -8.87 -24.48
C ARG A 64 5.15 -9.36 -23.27
N LYS A 65 6.47 -9.48 -23.37
CA LYS A 65 7.38 -9.78 -22.26
C LYS A 65 8.00 -8.49 -21.78
N ALA A 66 7.64 -8.06 -20.57
CA ALA A 66 8.20 -6.84 -19.98
C ALA A 66 9.71 -7.00 -19.74
N GLN A 67 10.45 -5.96 -20.00
CA GLN A 67 11.88 -5.87 -19.75
C GLN A 67 12.23 -4.52 -19.12
N GLU A 68 13.43 -4.42 -18.60
CA GLU A 68 13.95 -3.16 -18.07
C GLU A 68 13.79 -2.02 -19.09
N GLY A 69 13.33 -0.87 -18.62
CA GLY A 69 13.06 0.31 -19.43
C GLY A 69 11.65 0.35 -20.05
N ASP A 70 10.88 -0.73 -20.02
CA ASP A 70 9.49 -0.67 -20.51
C ASP A 70 8.61 0.14 -19.56
N VAL A 71 7.60 0.81 -20.12
CA VAL A 71 6.52 1.46 -19.37
C VAL A 71 5.23 0.69 -19.61
N LEU A 72 4.64 0.14 -18.54
CA LEU A 72 3.31 -0.46 -18.61
C LEU A 72 2.27 0.60 -18.21
N TYR A 73 1.10 0.54 -18.84
CA TYR A 73 0.05 1.55 -18.62
C TYR A 73 -1.32 0.89 -18.59
N SER A 74 -2.07 1.11 -17.51
CA SER A 74 -3.44 0.60 -17.44
C SER A 74 -4.33 1.32 -18.46
N VAL A 75 -5.10 0.55 -19.26
CA VAL A 75 -5.90 1.09 -20.37
C VAL A 75 -7.39 0.78 -20.28
N VAL A 76 -7.84 -0.04 -19.34
CA VAL A 76 -9.25 -0.45 -19.20
C VAL A 76 -9.71 -0.31 -17.74
N GLY A 77 -10.90 0.19 -17.52
CA GLY A 77 -11.49 0.38 -16.19
C GLY A 77 -10.77 1.47 -15.40
N SER A 78 -9.97 1.11 -14.41
CA SER A 78 -9.06 2.03 -13.71
C SER A 78 -7.83 2.32 -14.58
N PHE A 79 -8.04 3.00 -15.71
CA PHE A 79 -6.97 3.37 -16.62
C PHE A 79 -6.17 4.59 -16.10
N GLY A 80 -5.00 4.81 -16.71
CA GLY A 80 -4.19 5.98 -16.41
C GLY A 80 -3.07 5.76 -15.40
N ILE A 81 -2.77 4.50 -15.04
CA ILE A 81 -1.72 4.16 -14.07
C ILE A 81 -0.48 3.67 -14.82
N PRO A 82 0.60 4.44 -14.91
CA PRO A 82 1.88 3.99 -15.47
C PRO A 82 2.69 3.19 -14.44
N VAL A 83 3.42 2.18 -14.89
CA VAL A 83 4.42 1.44 -14.13
C VAL A 83 5.72 1.42 -14.93
N TYR A 84 6.82 1.85 -14.33
CA TYR A 84 8.15 1.80 -14.94
C TYR A 84 8.90 0.53 -14.51
N MET A 85 9.41 -0.22 -15.49
CA MET A 85 10.18 -1.42 -15.21
C MET A 85 11.66 -1.08 -14.97
N LYS A 86 12.07 -1.07 -13.69
CA LYS A 86 13.46 -0.83 -13.28
C LYS A 86 14.38 -2.03 -13.55
N GLU A 87 13.80 -3.21 -13.70
CA GLU A 87 14.49 -4.47 -13.95
C GLU A 87 13.61 -5.43 -14.75
N THR A 88 14.23 -6.42 -15.36
CA THR A 88 13.50 -7.47 -16.08
C THR A 88 13.04 -8.55 -15.12
N VAL A 89 11.75 -8.60 -14.85
CA VAL A 89 11.09 -9.64 -14.03
C VAL A 89 10.14 -10.43 -14.93
N PRO A 90 10.19 -11.77 -14.94
CA PRO A 90 9.27 -12.57 -15.74
C PRO A 90 7.86 -12.55 -15.13
N PHE A 91 6.88 -12.01 -15.85
CA PHE A 91 5.46 -12.09 -15.57
C PHE A 91 4.65 -11.97 -16.86
N ALA A 92 3.46 -12.53 -16.86
CA ALA A 92 2.46 -12.29 -17.90
C ALA A 92 1.41 -11.31 -17.38
N PHE A 93 0.70 -10.64 -18.28
CA PHE A 93 -0.30 -9.64 -17.90
C PHE A 93 -1.49 -9.60 -18.85
N GLN A 94 -2.61 -9.14 -18.33
CA GLN A 94 -3.89 -9.08 -19.04
C GLN A 94 -3.94 -7.88 -20.01
N ARG A 95 -4.74 -7.99 -21.08
CA ARG A 95 -4.97 -6.95 -22.09
C ARG A 95 -5.39 -5.57 -21.54
N HIS A 96 -5.75 -5.50 -20.27
CA HIS A 96 -6.09 -4.23 -19.61
C HIS A 96 -4.86 -3.36 -19.31
N ILE A 97 -3.68 -3.88 -19.58
CA ILE A 97 -2.40 -3.20 -19.43
C ILE A 97 -1.73 -3.16 -20.81
N ALA A 98 -1.35 -1.96 -21.25
CA ALA A 98 -0.49 -1.76 -22.41
C ALA A 98 0.97 -1.75 -21.98
N ILE A 99 1.86 -2.21 -22.87
CA ILE A 99 3.32 -2.14 -22.72
C ILE A 99 3.90 -1.25 -23.82
N LEU A 100 4.70 -0.27 -23.41
CA LEU A 100 5.35 0.69 -24.29
C LEU A 100 6.86 0.56 -24.15
N ARG A 101 7.52 0.29 -25.25
CA ARG A 101 8.97 0.22 -25.32
C ARG A 101 9.50 1.43 -26.07
N SER A 102 10.22 2.29 -25.36
CA SER A 102 10.76 3.53 -25.94
C SER A 102 11.77 3.25 -27.05
N ASN A 103 11.97 4.24 -27.93
CA ASN A 103 13.06 4.26 -28.89
C ASN A 103 14.11 5.32 -28.49
N ASP A 104 15.15 5.49 -29.29
CA ASP A 104 16.28 6.40 -29.03
C ASP A 104 15.89 7.90 -28.97
N THR A 105 14.64 8.27 -29.25
CA THR A 105 14.19 9.66 -29.25
C THR A 105 13.58 10.11 -27.91
N ILE A 106 13.34 9.16 -27.01
CA ILE A 106 12.76 9.43 -25.68
C ILE A 106 13.39 8.50 -24.64
N LEU A 107 13.79 9.06 -23.50
CA LEU A 107 14.26 8.25 -22.38
C LEU A 107 13.08 7.47 -21.77
N PRO A 108 13.26 6.19 -21.41
CA PRO A 108 12.20 5.36 -20.78
C PRO A 108 11.57 6.02 -19.54
N GLN A 109 12.38 6.56 -18.65
CA GLN A 109 11.91 7.26 -17.45
C GLN A 109 11.19 8.56 -17.80
N PHE A 110 11.61 9.31 -18.85
CA PHE A 110 10.89 10.49 -19.29
C PHE A 110 9.52 10.13 -19.86
N LEU A 111 9.41 9.01 -20.59
CA LEU A 111 8.14 8.48 -21.05
C LEU A 111 7.23 8.14 -19.86
N TYR A 112 7.77 7.48 -18.83
CA TYR A 112 7.03 7.19 -17.59
C TYR A 112 6.48 8.47 -16.94
N TYR A 113 7.31 9.50 -16.73
CA TYR A 113 6.86 10.76 -16.12
C TYR A 113 5.88 11.53 -17.01
N THR A 114 6.03 11.41 -18.33
CA THR A 114 5.03 11.95 -19.26
C THR A 114 3.68 11.28 -19.02
N MET A 115 3.64 9.94 -18.93
CA MET A 115 2.41 9.18 -18.71
C MET A 115 1.85 9.31 -17.29
N LEU A 116 2.69 9.65 -16.32
CA LEU A 116 2.30 9.96 -14.94
C LEU A 116 1.67 11.35 -14.81
N SER A 117 1.95 12.26 -15.76
CA SER A 117 1.46 13.65 -15.69
C SER A 117 -0.06 13.72 -15.81
N ARG A 118 -0.64 14.73 -15.13
CA ARG A 118 -2.08 15.02 -15.22
C ARG A 118 -2.53 15.31 -16.66
N ASP A 119 -1.71 15.99 -17.43
CA ASP A 119 -2.04 16.34 -18.82
C ASP A 119 -2.18 15.10 -19.69
N PHE A 120 -1.30 14.11 -19.51
CA PHE A 120 -1.42 12.84 -20.21
C PHE A 120 -2.65 12.06 -19.76
N TYR A 121 -2.94 12.02 -18.46
CA TYR A 121 -4.17 11.43 -17.94
C TYR A 121 -5.41 12.07 -18.56
N MET A 122 -5.47 13.40 -18.65
CA MET A 122 -6.61 14.11 -19.27
C MET A 122 -6.77 13.80 -20.76
N MET A 123 -5.65 13.62 -21.49
CA MET A 123 -5.71 13.16 -22.88
C MET A 123 -6.24 11.72 -22.98
N ALA A 124 -5.80 10.84 -22.09
CA ALA A 124 -6.28 9.46 -22.01
C ALA A 124 -7.78 9.41 -21.66
N ASP A 125 -8.19 10.23 -20.70
CA ASP A 125 -9.59 10.34 -20.27
C ASP A 125 -10.50 10.85 -21.40
N ALA A 126 -10.06 11.86 -22.14
CA ALA A 126 -10.79 12.39 -23.30
C ALA A 126 -10.90 11.38 -24.47
N ALA A 127 -9.92 10.47 -24.59
CA ALA A 127 -9.89 9.45 -25.64
C ALA A 127 -10.56 8.14 -25.21
N ALA A 128 -10.90 7.97 -23.94
CA ALA A 128 -11.49 6.75 -23.42
C ALA A 128 -12.96 6.58 -23.86
N LEU A 129 -13.29 5.39 -24.36
CA LEU A 129 -14.61 5.02 -24.85
C LEU A 129 -15.25 3.95 -23.93
N GLY A 130 -16.57 3.88 -23.95
CA GLY A 130 -17.36 2.89 -23.19
C GLY A 130 -18.07 3.50 -21.97
N ALA A 131 -19.35 3.14 -21.79
CA ALA A 131 -20.19 3.66 -20.71
C ALA A 131 -19.99 2.91 -19.39
N ALA A 132 -19.93 1.57 -19.44
CA ALA A 132 -19.78 0.72 -18.23
C ALA A 132 -18.32 0.48 -17.87
N GLN A 133 -17.46 0.33 -18.86
CA GLN A 133 -16.02 0.11 -18.67
C GLN A 133 -15.26 0.98 -19.68
N ARG A 134 -14.77 2.11 -19.21
CA ARG A 134 -14.02 3.05 -20.05
C ARG A 134 -12.68 2.42 -20.47
N THR A 135 -12.35 2.56 -21.75
CA THR A 135 -11.18 1.93 -22.36
C THR A 135 -10.46 2.92 -23.27
N VAL A 136 -9.17 3.06 -23.08
CA VAL A 136 -8.25 3.75 -23.99
C VAL A 136 -7.72 2.73 -24.98
N SER A 137 -8.16 2.79 -26.24
CA SER A 137 -7.68 1.83 -27.24
C SER A 137 -6.19 2.04 -27.54
N LEU A 138 -5.48 0.97 -27.96
CA LEU A 138 -4.07 1.08 -28.39
C LEU A 138 -3.91 2.06 -29.56
N THR A 139 -4.90 2.16 -30.44
CA THR A 139 -4.90 3.12 -31.54
C THR A 139 -4.98 4.57 -31.04
N ALA A 140 -5.85 4.83 -30.04
CA ALA A 140 -5.90 6.14 -29.39
C ALA A 140 -4.56 6.46 -28.70
N LEU A 141 -4.04 5.51 -27.92
CA LEU A 141 -2.77 5.66 -27.22
C LEU A 141 -1.61 5.99 -28.18
N ARG A 142 -1.46 5.25 -29.30
CA ARG A 142 -0.44 5.51 -30.34
C ARG A 142 -0.52 6.90 -30.94
N ASN A 143 -1.71 7.46 -31.09
CA ASN A 143 -1.93 8.77 -31.71
C ASN A 143 -1.86 9.95 -30.72
N MET A 144 -1.75 9.72 -29.41
CA MET A 144 -1.57 10.79 -28.44
C MET A 144 -0.31 11.58 -28.72
N LYS A 145 -0.43 12.90 -28.69
CA LYS A 145 0.70 13.81 -28.93
C LYS A 145 1.30 14.22 -27.59
N ILE A 146 2.58 13.94 -27.43
CA ILE A 146 3.37 14.33 -26.25
C ILE A 146 4.43 15.35 -26.63
N SER A 147 4.80 16.20 -25.69
CA SER A 147 5.88 17.18 -25.84
C SER A 147 7.21 16.54 -25.47
N VAL A 148 8.16 16.51 -26.40
CA VAL A 148 9.46 15.85 -26.23
C VAL A 148 10.56 16.90 -26.30
N PRO A 149 11.27 17.20 -25.20
CA PRO A 149 12.43 18.09 -25.19
C PRO A 149 13.67 17.40 -25.75
N PRO A 150 14.77 18.15 -25.95
CA PRO A 150 16.08 17.57 -26.25
C PRO A 150 16.51 16.55 -25.17
N MET A 151 17.36 15.59 -25.57
CA MET A 151 17.77 14.47 -24.70
C MET A 151 18.40 14.94 -23.38
N ASP A 152 19.21 15.99 -23.40
CA ASP A 152 19.85 16.54 -22.20
C ASP A 152 18.81 17.08 -21.20
N ALA A 153 17.74 17.73 -21.69
CA ALA A 153 16.65 18.19 -20.83
C ALA A 153 15.82 17.01 -20.29
N GLN A 154 15.54 15.97 -21.15
CA GLN A 154 14.91 14.75 -20.66
C GLN A 154 15.70 14.14 -19.51
N LYS A 155 17.03 14.02 -19.68
CA LYS A 155 17.90 13.44 -18.64
C LYS A 155 17.84 14.24 -17.35
N LYS A 156 17.99 15.55 -17.40
CA LYS A 156 17.94 16.39 -16.19
C LYS A 156 16.59 16.33 -15.46
N ILE A 157 15.47 16.31 -16.22
CA ILE A 157 14.13 16.14 -15.68
C ILE A 157 14.00 14.78 -14.98
N THR A 158 14.45 13.72 -15.64
CA THR A 158 14.38 12.37 -15.07
C THR A 158 15.28 12.22 -13.85
N ASP A 159 16.49 12.76 -13.87
CA ASP A 159 17.42 12.73 -12.72
C ASP A 159 16.81 13.41 -11.48
N ILE A 160 16.10 14.53 -11.68
CA ILE A 160 15.41 15.22 -10.58
C ILE A 160 14.25 14.38 -10.04
N LEU A 161 13.35 13.90 -10.91
CA LEU A 161 12.14 13.21 -10.48
C LEU A 161 12.43 11.82 -9.93
N SER A 162 13.39 11.09 -10.53
CA SER A 162 13.77 9.76 -10.04
C SER A 162 14.43 9.79 -8.67
N ALA A 163 15.13 10.87 -8.32
CA ALA A 163 15.69 11.02 -6.99
C ALA A 163 14.61 11.00 -5.89
N TYR A 164 13.43 11.59 -6.15
CA TYR A 164 12.29 11.48 -5.25
C TYR A 164 11.74 10.06 -5.19
N ASP A 165 11.54 9.43 -6.34
CA ASP A 165 10.99 8.06 -6.39
C ASP A 165 11.93 7.05 -5.73
N ASP A 166 13.24 7.18 -5.92
CA ASP A 166 14.24 6.31 -5.30
C ASP A 166 14.28 6.46 -3.77
N LEU A 167 14.12 7.70 -3.26
CA LEU A 167 14.00 7.94 -1.82
C LEU A 167 12.69 7.36 -1.26
N ILE A 168 11.58 7.52 -1.98
CA ILE A 168 10.28 6.94 -1.60
C ILE A 168 10.41 5.41 -1.52
N GLU A 169 10.95 4.78 -2.55
CA GLU A 169 11.13 3.32 -2.59
C GLU A 169 12.08 2.83 -1.49
N ASN A 170 13.19 3.53 -1.25
CA ASN A 170 14.11 3.19 -0.16
C ASN A 170 13.44 3.26 1.21
N ASN A 171 12.64 4.31 1.45
CA ASN A 171 11.89 4.44 2.70
C ASN A 171 10.85 3.32 2.87
N GLN A 172 10.17 2.91 1.80
CA GLN A 172 9.24 1.78 1.82
C GLN A 172 9.95 0.47 2.17
N LYS A 173 11.12 0.20 1.57
CA LYS A 173 11.94 -0.97 1.88
C LYS A 173 12.38 -0.96 3.36
N GLN A 174 12.78 0.20 3.88
CA GLN A 174 13.14 0.34 5.29
C GLN A 174 11.95 0.06 6.22
N ILE A 175 10.75 0.59 5.91
CA ILE A 175 9.53 0.33 6.68
C ILE A 175 9.26 -1.18 6.73
N LYS A 176 9.27 -1.85 5.58
CA LYS A 176 9.04 -3.29 5.51
C LYS A 176 10.00 -4.08 6.39
N LEU A 177 11.31 -3.79 6.29
CA LEU A 177 12.34 -4.46 7.10
C LEU A 177 12.17 -4.20 8.61
N LEU A 178 11.80 -2.97 8.99
CA LEU A 178 11.53 -2.61 10.38
C LEU A 178 10.29 -3.34 10.93
N GLU A 179 9.22 -3.44 10.14
CA GLU A 179 8.03 -4.20 10.51
C GLU A 179 8.31 -5.69 10.66
N GLU A 180 9.08 -6.27 9.74
CA GLU A 180 9.51 -7.66 9.81
C GLU A 180 10.40 -7.91 11.03
N ALA A 181 11.32 -6.99 11.35
CA ALA A 181 12.18 -7.10 12.53
C ALA A 181 11.37 -7.07 13.83
N ALA A 182 10.44 -6.14 13.97
CA ALA A 182 9.58 -6.06 15.15
C ALA A 182 8.64 -7.27 15.29
N GLN A 183 8.06 -7.76 14.18
CA GLN A 183 7.24 -8.97 14.17
C GLN A 183 8.04 -10.21 14.54
N ARG A 184 9.29 -10.33 14.02
CA ARG A 184 10.20 -11.43 14.36
C ARG A 184 10.57 -11.39 15.83
N LEU A 185 10.89 -10.19 16.39
CA LEU A 185 11.19 -10.04 17.79
C LEU A 185 10.01 -10.45 18.68
N TYR A 186 8.78 -10.06 18.30
CA TYR A 186 7.57 -10.47 19.01
C TYR A 186 7.42 -11.99 19.00
N LYS A 187 7.59 -12.61 17.82
CA LYS A 187 7.50 -14.07 17.67
C LYS A 187 8.55 -14.79 18.50
N GLU A 188 9.81 -14.37 18.45
CA GLU A 188 10.93 -14.94 19.24
C GLU A 188 10.62 -14.92 20.74
N TRP A 189 10.17 -13.77 21.26
CA TRP A 189 9.98 -13.62 22.70
C TRP A 189 8.71 -14.28 23.20
N PHE A 190 7.60 -14.11 22.51
CA PHE A 190 6.26 -14.41 23.06
C PHE A 190 5.56 -15.60 22.41
N VAL A 191 6.04 -16.08 21.29
CA VAL A 191 5.52 -17.27 20.62
C VAL A 191 6.47 -18.45 20.75
N ASP A 192 7.75 -18.22 20.42
CA ASP A 192 8.80 -19.24 20.49
C ASP A 192 9.46 -19.31 21.87
N LEU A 193 9.04 -18.44 22.81
CA LEU A 193 9.47 -18.36 24.20
C LEU A 193 10.98 -18.17 24.41
N ARG A 194 11.66 -17.57 23.44
CA ARG A 194 13.10 -17.26 23.47
C ARG A 194 13.34 -15.81 23.92
N PHE A 195 12.74 -15.43 25.03
CA PHE A 195 12.91 -14.10 25.62
C PHE A 195 14.17 -14.01 26.48
N PRO A 196 14.70 -12.81 26.78
CA PRO A 196 15.86 -12.64 27.66
C PRO A 196 15.62 -13.22 29.06
N GLY A 197 16.40 -14.26 29.41
CA GLY A 197 16.27 -14.99 30.70
C GLY A 197 15.47 -16.29 30.59
N HIS A 198 15.03 -16.70 29.39
CA HIS A 198 14.22 -17.91 29.19
C HIS A 198 14.92 -19.18 29.65
N GLU A 199 16.30 -19.25 29.55
CA GLU A 199 17.08 -20.44 29.96
C GLU A 199 16.95 -20.74 31.45
N THR A 200 16.65 -19.75 32.28
CA THR A 200 16.56 -19.87 33.74
C THR A 200 15.13 -19.73 34.25
N THR A 201 14.18 -19.42 33.40
CA THR A 201 12.74 -19.26 33.77
C THR A 201 12.07 -20.64 33.76
N PRO A 202 11.51 -21.10 34.91
CA PRO A 202 10.78 -22.36 34.97
C PRO A 202 9.54 -22.33 34.10
N ILE A 203 9.12 -23.49 33.61
CA ILE A 203 7.81 -23.67 32.99
C ILE A 203 6.84 -24.24 34.01
N VAL A 204 5.77 -23.51 34.30
CA VAL A 204 4.71 -23.87 35.25
C VAL A 204 3.40 -23.94 34.47
N ASP A 205 2.69 -25.05 34.55
CA ASP A 205 1.42 -25.29 33.83
C ASP A 205 1.47 -25.01 32.32
N GLY A 206 2.63 -25.25 31.70
CA GLY A 206 2.84 -25.07 30.26
C GLY A 206 3.16 -23.64 29.82
N LEU A 207 3.34 -22.71 30.76
CA LEU A 207 3.74 -21.31 30.52
C LEU A 207 5.01 -20.99 31.32
N PRO A 208 5.84 -20.02 30.87
CA PRO A 208 6.92 -19.50 31.70
C PRO A 208 6.37 -18.94 33.02
N ASP A 209 7.13 -19.11 34.09
CA ASP A 209 6.72 -18.65 35.42
C ASP A 209 6.38 -17.16 35.43
N GLY A 210 5.27 -16.82 36.07
CA GLY A 210 4.71 -15.46 36.12
C GLY A 210 3.92 -15.02 34.88
N TRP A 211 3.81 -15.85 33.84
CA TRP A 211 2.95 -15.55 32.68
C TRP A 211 1.52 -15.97 32.99
N GLU A 212 0.55 -15.17 32.50
CA GLU A 212 -0.86 -15.37 32.80
C GLU A 212 -1.72 -15.36 31.51
N ILE A 213 -2.88 -16.02 31.56
CA ILE A 213 -3.90 -15.89 30.53
C ILE A 213 -4.84 -14.77 30.97
N GLN A 214 -4.84 -13.69 30.21
CA GLN A 214 -5.70 -12.52 30.45
C GLN A 214 -6.64 -12.27 29.26
N THR A 215 -7.80 -11.67 29.55
CA THR A 215 -8.72 -11.20 28.50
C THR A 215 -8.29 -9.81 27.99
N LEU A 216 -8.73 -9.43 26.77
CA LEU A 216 -8.46 -8.09 26.26
C LEU A 216 -8.99 -7.00 27.20
N SER A 217 -10.12 -7.23 27.86
CA SER A 217 -10.69 -6.30 28.85
C SER A 217 -9.78 -6.03 30.06
N GLN A 218 -8.87 -6.95 30.39
CA GLN A 218 -7.89 -6.76 31.48
C GLN A 218 -6.66 -5.99 30.98
N ILE A 219 -6.29 -6.15 29.70
CA ILE A 219 -5.07 -5.57 29.08
C ILE A 219 -5.33 -4.15 28.56
N ALA A 220 -6.50 -3.90 27.96
CA ALA A 220 -6.75 -2.71 27.17
C ALA A 220 -8.13 -2.11 27.37
N ASP A 221 -8.23 -0.82 27.10
CA ASP A 221 -9.49 -0.11 26.98
C ASP A 221 -9.96 -0.11 25.52
N VAL A 222 -11.23 -0.40 25.29
CA VAL A 222 -11.83 -0.53 23.96
C VAL A 222 -13.01 0.44 23.81
N VAL A 223 -12.91 1.32 22.81
CA VAL A 223 -13.97 2.23 22.40
C VAL A 223 -14.55 1.77 21.07
N MET A 224 -15.77 1.25 21.08
CA MET A 224 -16.49 0.89 19.85
C MET A 224 -16.95 2.14 19.12
N GLY A 225 -16.72 2.22 17.83
CA GLY A 225 -17.09 3.35 17.01
C GLY A 225 -18.60 3.49 16.78
N GLN A 226 -19.02 4.72 16.54
CA GLN A 226 -20.39 5.08 16.20
C GLN A 226 -20.36 6.18 15.15
N SER A 227 -20.94 5.91 13.97
CA SER A 227 -20.94 6.89 12.88
C SER A 227 -21.82 8.09 13.23
N PRO A 228 -21.33 9.31 13.07
CA PRO A 228 -22.18 10.50 13.06
C PRO A 228 -23.18 10.42 11.90
N LYS A 229 -24.19 11.30 11.87
CA LYS A 229 -25.06 11.44 10.71
C LYS A 229 -24.27 12.00 9.54
N SER A 230 -24.61 11.57 8.32
CA SER A 230 -23.89 11.95 7.10
C SER A 230 -23.92 13.44 6.79
N GLU A 231 -24.91 14.18 7.29
CA GLU A 231 -25.03 15.63 7.17
C GLU A 231 -23.86 16.40 7.81
N PHE A 232 -23.13 15.76 8.74
CA PHE A 232 -21.97 16.34 9.41
C PHE A 232 -20.63 16.01 8.74
N TYR A 233 -20.63 15.27 7.61
CA TYR A 233 -19.41 14.91 6.91
C TYR A 233 -19.00 16.02 5.94
N ASN A 234 -17.70 16.22 5.81
CA ASN A 234 -17.12 17.17 4.85
C ASN A 234 -15.74 16.71 4.38
N GLN A 235 -15.26 17.34 3.29
CA GLN A 235 -13.89 17.17 2.77
C GLN A 235 -13.05 18.45 2.95
N ASP A 236 -13.63 19.49 3.56
CA ASP A 236 -13.01 20.80 3.75
C ASP A 236 -12.15 20.86 5.02
N ARG A 237 -11.87 19.72 5.63
CA ARG A 237 -11.08 19.57 6.86
C ARG A 237 -11.67 20.30 8.08
N GLN A 238 -12.99 20.47 8.11
CA GLN A 238 -13.68 21.05 9.26
C GLN A 238 -13.97 19.98 10.31
N GLY A 239 -13.60 20.25 11.55
CA GLY A 239 -13.75 19.30 12.66
C GLY A 239 -12.61 18.31 12.79
N LEU A 240 -12.92 17.06 13.14
CA LEU A 240 -11.94 15.97 13.26
C LEU A 240 -12.01 15.02 12.07
N PRO A 241 -10.89 14.37 11.69
CA PRO A 241 -10.92 13.29 10.71
C PRO A 241 -11.90 12.20 11.14
N PHE A 242 -12.65 11.65 10.20
CA PHE A 242 -13.64 10.60 10.41
C PHE A 242 -13.29 9.34 9.62
N HIS A 243 -13.19 8.23 10.31
CA HIS A 243 -12.88 6.92 9.75
C HIS A 243 -13.99 5.92 10.07
N GLN A 244 -14.63 5.38 9.03
CA GLN A 244 -15.76 4.47 9.20
C GLN A 244 -15.36 2.99 9.20
N GLY A 245 -14.29 2.63 8.50
CA GLY A 245 -13.82 1.27 8.29
C GLY A 245 -12.48 1.23 7.60
N VAL A 246 -12.08 0.06 7.10
CA VAL A 246 -10.76 -0.20 6.49
C VAL A 246 -10.48 0.57 5.19
N GLY A 247 -11.49 1.17 4.56
CA GLY A 247 -11.29 1.95 3.33
C GLY A 247 -10.40 3.19 3.48
N SER A 248 -10.15 3.62 4.72
CA SER A 248 -9.23 4.72 5.04
C SER A 248 -7.91 4.24 5.67
N TYR A 249 -7.66 2.92 5.70
CA TYR A 249 -6.41 2.38 6.20
C TYR A 249 -5.29 2.59 5.18
N GLY A 250 -4.19 3.19 5.62
CA GLY A 250 -2.92 3.16 4.90
C GLY A 250 -2.10 1.92 5.28
N THR A 251 -0.81 1.95 5.04
CA THR A 251 0.08 0.83 5.38
C THR A 251 0.12 0.59 6.89
N ARG A 252 0.47 1.60 7.66
CA ARG A 252 0.52 1.54 9.13
C ARG A 252 -0.45 2.51 9.81
N PHE A 253 -0.68 3.67 9.20
CA PHE A 253 -1.50 4.75 9.73
C PHE A 253 -2.67 5.07 8.81
N VAL A 254 -3.76 5.56 9.40
CA VAL A 254 -4.94 6.00 8.63
C VAL A 254 -4.66 7.19 7.75
N ILE A 255 -5.39 7.29 6.64
CA ILE A 255 -5.33 8.38 5.68
C ILE A 255 -6.58 9.25 5.84
N ASP A 256 -6.39 10.49 6.26
CA ASP A 256 -7.46 11.44 6.55
C ASP A 256 -8.02 12.04 5.25
N THR A 257 -9.19 11.59 4.82
CA THR A 257 -9.87 12.08 3.61
C THR A 257 -11.23 12.70 3.91
N THR A 258 -11.89 12.24 4.95
CA THR A 258 -13.23 12.69 5.37
C THR A 258 -13.15 13.23 6.78
N TYR A 259 -13.90 14.29 7.05
CA TYR A 259 -13.95 14.96 8.35
C TYR A 259 -15.38 15.03 8.85
N SER A 260 -15.55 15.19 10.17
CA SER A 260 -16.86 15.38 10.80
C SER A 260 -16.82 16.51 11.83
N ILE A 261 -17.85 17.33 11.81
CA ILE A 261 -18.08 18.36 12.83
C ILE A 261 -18.89 17.83 14.03
N SER A 262 -19.33 16.57 13.97
CA SER A 262 -20.02 15.87 15.07
C SER A 262 -19.14 14.75 15.61
N PHE A 263 -18.88 14.75 16.91
CA PHE A 263 -17.91 13.88 17.59
C PHE A 263 -18.63 12.83 18.45
N THR A 264 -19.07 11.73 17.83
CA THR A 264 -19.84 10.66 18.51
C THR A 264 -18.96 9.73 19.34
N ARG A 265 -17.89 9.18 18.74
CA ARG A 265 -16.88 8.33 19.39
C ARG A 265 -15.52 8.73 18.89
N ILE A 266 -14.60 8.90 19.83
CA ILE A 266 -13.26 9.45 19.57
C ILE A 266 -12.23 8.37 19.83
N ALA A 267 -11.22 8.31 18.96
CA ALA A 267 -9.95 7.66 19.20
C ALA A 267 -8.87 8.74 19.36
N GLU A 268 -8.09 8.64 20.41
CA GLU A 268 -6.96 9.53 20.66
C GLU A 268 -5.77 9.20 19.73
N ALA A 269 -4.85 10.13 19.56
CA ALA A 269 -3.62 9.89 18.78
C ALA A 269 -2.86 8.67 19.33
N GLY A 270 -2.35 7.81 18.46
CA GLY A 270 -1.67 6.57 18.83
C GLY A 270 -2.60 5.39 19.15
N SER A 271 -3.94 5.57 19.11
CA SER A 271 -4.87 4.45 19.29
C SER A 271 -4.72 3.44 18.16
N ILE A 272 -4.73 2.15 18.49
CA ILE A 272 -4.85 1.07 17.52
C ILE A 272 -6.31 0.99 17.07
N LEU A 273 -6.52 1.10 15.77
CA LEU A 273 -7.81 0.87 15.16
C LEU A 273 -7.93 -0.60 14.75
N PHE A 274 -9.01 -1.21 15.17
CA PHE A 274 -9.37 -2.59 14.89
C PHE A 274 -10.66 -2.61 14.06
N SER A 275 -10.64 -3.28 12.89
CA SER A 275 -11.86 -3.45 12.11
C SER A 275 -12.78 -4.49 12.76
N VAL A 276 -13.99 -4.07 13.12
CA VAL A 276 -15.00 -4.94 13.76
C VAL A 276 -16.02 -5.48 12.77
N ARG A 277 -15.91 -5.12 11.49
CA ARG A 277 -16.69 -5.65 10.37
C ARG A 277 -15.76 -6.16 9.28
N ALA A 278 -16.29 -6.98 8.37
CA ALA A 278 -15.54 -7.60 7.30
C ALA A 278 -14.75 -6.58 6.44
N PRO A 279 -13.45 -6.83 6.23
CA PRO A 279 -12.61 -7.86 6.82
C PRO A 279 -12.29 -7.57 8.30
N VAL A 280 -12.71 -8.46 9.21
CA VAL A 280 -12.50 -8.31 10.65
C VAL A 280 -11.02 -8.52 11.00
N GLY A 281 -10.53 -7.77 12.02
CA GLY A 281 -9.19 -7.96 12.56
C GLY A 281 -8.09 -7.15 11.87
N ARG A 282 -8.41 -6.33 10.86
CA ARG A 282 -7.44 -5.42 10.27
C ARG A 282 -7.06 -4.34 11.27
N LEU A 283 -5.75 -4.08 11.36
CA LEU A 283 -5.18 -3.09 12.28
C LEU A 283 -4.62 -1.90 11.53
N ASN A 284 -4.76 -0.74 12.15
CA ASN A 284 -4.11 0.50 11.72
C ASN A 284 -3.91 1.39 12.95
N ILE A 285 -3.21 2.51 12.83
CA ILE A 285 -2.94 3.42 13.97
C ILE A 285 -3.36 4.84 13.60
N THR A 286 -3.88 5.59 14.58
CA THR A 286 -4.19 6.99 14.40
C THR A 286 -2.94 7.85 14.62
N LYS A 287 -2.68 8.82 13.74
CA LYS A 287 -1.67 9.88 14.00
C LYS A 287 -2.25 11.03 14.83
N ASN A 288 -3.54 11.28 14.67
CA ASN A 288 -4.27 12.39 15.27
C ASN A 288 -5.46 11.87 16.08
N LYS A 289 -6.08 12.76 16.84
CA LYS A 289 -7.40 12.54 17.42
C LYS A 289 -8.43 12.50 16.30
N ILE A 290 -9.25 11.44 16.26
CA ILE A 290 -10.20 11.18 15.18
C ILE A 290 -11.56 10.74 15.70
N VAL A 291 -12.58 10.85 14.86
CA VAL A 291 -13.91 10.24 15.07
C VAL A 291 -13.92 8.86 14.41
N ILE A 292 -14.42 7.85 15.12
CA ILE A 292 -14.50 6.47 14.61
C ILE A 292 -15.94 6.02 14.40
N GLY A 293 -16.21 5.44 13.24
CA GLY A 293 -17.50 4.92 12.83
C GLY A 293 -17.71 3.45 13.17
N ARG A 294 -18.90 2.95 12.88
CA ARG A 294 -19.41 1.61 13.29
C ARG A 294 -18.58 0.41 12.81
N GLY A 295 -17.67 0.60 11.87
CA GLY A 295 -16.79 -0.48 11.37
C GLY A 295 -15.49 -0.63 12.16
N LEU A 296 -15.23 0.25 13.14
CA LEU A 296 -13.96 0.33 13.86
C LEU A 296 -14.16 0.29 15.38
N ALA A 297 -13.14 -0.22 16.08
CA ALA A 297 -12.91 0.00 17.49
C ALA A 297 -11.52 0.63 17.68
N ALA A 298 -11.37 1.51 18.66
CA ALA A 298 -10.09 2.01 19.13
C ALA A 298 -9.67 1.24 20.38
N ILE A 299 -8.43 0.75 20.39
CA ILE A 299 -7.88 -0.09 21.44
C ILE A 299 -6.60 0.55 21.98
N ASN A 300 -6.54 0.74 23.31
CA ASN A 300 -5.40 1.35 23.97
C ASN A 300 -4.97 0.50 25.14
N HIS A 301 -3.67 0.23 25.25
CA HIS A 301 -3.12 -0.51 26.39
C HIS A 301 -3.25 0.30 27.67
N ARG A 302 -3.75 -0.30 28.76
CA ARG A 302 -4.01 0.40 30.03
C ARG A 302 -2.77 1.03 30.66
N SER A 303 -1.63 0.37 30.51
CA SER A 303 -0.34 0.85 31.03
C SER A 303 0.53 1.53 29.95
N GLY A 304 -0.04 1.92 28.79
CA GLY A 304 0.69 2.63 27.74
C GLY A 304 1.64 1.78 26.88
N MET A 305 1.63 0.44 27.02
CA MET A 305 2.48 -0.47 26.22
C MET A 305 1.87 -0.70 24.83
N GLN A 306 1.72 0.37 24.05
CA GLN A 306 0.93 0.40 22.83
C GLN A 306 1.57 -0.41 21.71
N SER A 307 2.91 -0.35 21.55
CA SER A 307 3.63 -1.16 20.57
C SER A 307 3.52 -2.65 20.86
N TYR A 308 3.65 -3.06 22.12
CA TYR A 308 3.40 -4.45 22.53
C TYR A 308 1.97 -4.89 22.15
N LEU A 309 0.96 -4.09 22.52
CA LEU A 309 -0.44 -4.39 22.21
C LEU A 309 -0.68 -4.54 20.70
N PHE A 310 -0.04 -3.71 19.88
CA PHE A 310 -0.19 -3.80 18.43
C PHE A 310 0.27 -5.17 17.90
N TYR A 311 1.45 -5.64 18.31
CA TYR A 311 1.97 -6.93 17.84
C TYR A 311 1.24 -8.12 18.46
N LEU A 312 0.74 -7.98 19.71
CA LEU A 312 -0.14 -8.95 20.35
C LEU A 312 -1.43 -9.18 19.52
N LEU A 313 -2.08 -8.08 19.12
CA LEU A 313 -3.28 -8.14 18.30
C LEU A 313 -2.97 -8.62 16.88
N LYS A 314 -1.86 -8.18 16.30
CA LYS A 314 -1.41 -8.59 14.97
C LYS A 314 -1.18 -10.09 14.91
N GLU A 315 -0.46 -10.66 15.87
CA GLU A 315 -0.22 -12.11 15.95
C GLU A 315 -1.52 -12.90 16.09
N ARG A 316 -2.47 -12.41 16.87
CA ARG A 316 -3.75 -13.10 17.12
C ARG A 316 -4.68 -13.10 15.92
N PHE A 317 -4.81 -11.94 15.23
CA PHE A 317 -5.83 -11.73 14.20
C PHE A 317 -5.27 -11.79 12.76
N PHE A 318 -3.95 -11.76 12.60
CA PHE A 318 -3.28 -11.66 11.29
C PHE A 318 -2.45 -12.89 10.91
N LYS A 319 -2.68 -14.04 11.56
CA LYS A 319 -2.10 -15.29 11.06
C LYS A 319 -2.67 -15.56 9.67
N ASP A 320 -1.79 -15.59 8.66
CA ASP A 320 -2.10 -15.70 7.24
C ASP A 320 -3.02 -16.87 6.85
N ASN A 321 -3.32 -17.77 7.78
CA ASN A 321 -4.17 -18.93 7.58
C ASN A 321 -5.56 -18.87 8.28
N ILE A 322 -5.84 -17.85 9.10
CA ILE A 322 -7.15 -17.74 9.75
C ILE A 322 -8.14 -16.99 8.87
N ILE A 323 -7.66 -16.13 7.98
CA ILE A 323 -8.50 -15.43 7.00
C ILE A 323 -8.81 -16.31 5.77
N GLY A 324 -7.99 -17.37 5.49
CA GLY A 324 -8.17 -18.29 4.37
C GLY A 324 -8.96 -19.58 4.66
N ASN A 325 -9.10 -19.98 5.92
CA ASN A 325 -9.79 -21.22 6.30
C ASN A 325 -10.84 -20.99 7.39
N GLY A 326 -12.02 -20.53 6.98
CA GLY A 326 -13.26 -21.04 7.55
C GLY A 326 -13.79 -20.44 8.82
N ALA A 327 -13.60 -19.15 9.14
CA ALA A 327 -14.60 -18.39 9.89
C ALA A 327 -14.51 -16.92 9.46
N ILE A 328 -15.15 -16.60 8.34
CA ILE A 328 -15.40 -15.21 7.95
C ILE A 328 -16.44 -14.70 8.94
N PHE A 329 -16.01 -14.14 10.07
CA PHE A 329 -16.90 -13.37 10.91
C PHE A 329 -17.32 -12.14 10.10
N ALA A 330 -18.61 -12.04 9.81
CA ALA A 330 -19.17 -10.85 9.19
C ALA A 330 -18.98 -9.61 10.10
N SER A 331 -18.86 -9.83 11.41
CA SER A 331 -18.58 -8.81 12.43
C SER A 331 -18.14 -9.47 13.75
N ILE A 332 -17.49 -8.71 14.62
CA ILE A 332 -17.21 -9.07 16.00
C ILE A 332 -17.89 -8.06 16.95
N SER A 333 -18.60 -8.55 17.95
CA SER A 333 -19.23 -7.72 18.97
C SER A 333 -18.22 -7.21 19.99
N LYS A 334 -18.63 -6.21 20.80
CA LYS A 334 -17.78 -5.70 21.88
C LYS A 334 -17.38 -6.78 22.88
N ASP A 335 -18.34 -7.60 23.29
CA ASP A 335 -18.13 -8.62 24.31
C ASP A 335 -17.24 -9.76 23.80
N GLU A 336 -17.40 -10.17 22.55
CA GLU A 336 -16.52 -11.13 21.90
C GLU A 336 -15.08 -10.60 21.77
N LEU A 337 -14.92 -9.31 21.44
CA LEU A 337 -13.59 -8.68 21.34
C LEU A 337 -12.94 -8.58 22.73
N LEU A 338 -13.67 -8.09 23.73
CA LEU A 338 -13.19 -7.96 25.12
C LEU A 338 -12.89 -9.32 25.77
N GLY A 339 -13.62 -10.37 25.39
CA GLY A 339 -13.43 -11.74 25.88
C GLY A 339 -12.28 -12.50 25.23
N GLN A 340 -11.61 -11.93 24.21
CA GLN A 340 -10.45 -12.59 23.59
C GLN A 340 -9.34 -12.82 24.62
N LYS A 341 -8.83 -14.04 24.69
CA LYS A 341 -7.78 -14.44 25.65
C LYS A 341 -6.39 -14.38 25.00
N PHE A 342 -5.45 -13.88 25.76
CA PHE A 342 -4.05 -13.72 25.38
C PHE A 342 -3.15 -14.26 26.50
N ILE A 343 -2.02 -14.82 26.12
CA ILE A 343 -0.92 -15.13 27.04
C ILE A 343 -0.15 -13.82 27.25
N VAL A 344 -0.08 -13.35 28.48
CA VAL A 344 0.53 -12.08 28.86
C VAL A 344 1.77 -12.38 29.69
N PRO A 345 2.95 -11.91 29.27
CA PRO A 345 4.19 -12.05 30.02
C PRO A 345 4.23 -11.17 31.28
N VAL A 346 5.25 -11.36 32.10
CA VAL A 346 5.52 -10.46 33.22
C VAL A 346 5.77 -9.02 32.74
N ASP A 347 5.32 -8.05 33.51
CA ASP A 347 5.34 -6.62 33.17
C ASP A 347 6.71 -6.11 32.71
N ASP A 348 7.80 -6.57 33.36
CA ASP A 348 9.16 -6.13 33.02
C ASP A 348 9.54 -6.54 31.58
N LEU A 349 9.16 -7.75 31.17
CA LEU A 349 9.43 -8.24 29.82
C LEU A 349 8.60 -7.47 28.78
N VAL A 350 7.33 -7.18 29.08
CA VAL A 350 6.45 -6.35 28.24
C VAL A 350 7.04 -4.94 28.07
N LYS A 351 7.50 -4.32 29.15
CA LYS A 351 8.15 -2.99 29.11
C LYS A 351 9.42 -2.99 28.27
N ARG A 352 10.28 -3.98 28.44
CA ARG A 352 11.54 -4.11 27.68
C ARG A 352 11.25 -4.26 26.18
N PHE A 353 10.31 -5.13 25.81
CA PHE A 353 9.88 -5.27 24.41
C PHE A 353 9.32 -3.96 23.88
N ASN A 354 8.37 -3.35 24.62
CA ASN A 354 7.70 -2.11 24.20
C ASN A 354 8.73 -0.98 23.98
N THR A 355 9.74 -0.86 24.83
CA THR A 355 10.79 0.15 24.68
C THR A 355 11.55 -0.02 23.36
N VAL A 356 12.01 -1.23 23.04
CA VAL A 356 12.72 -1.50 21.79
C VAL A 356 11.83 -1.25 20.57
N VAL A 357 10.60 -1.73 20.62
CA VAL A 357 9.70 -1.69 19.45
C VAL A 357 9.06 -0.32 19.25
N SER A 358 8.87 0.47 20.32
CA SER A 358 8.40 1.86 20.18
C SER A 358 9.40 2.74 19.40
N ASP A 359 10.70 2.49 19.53
CA ASP A 359 11.72 3.20 18.73
C ASP A 359 11.63 2.80 17.24
N ILE A 360 11.38 1.52 16.97
CA ILE A 360 11.10 1.02 15.60
C ILE A 360 9.83 1.67 15.04
N ASP A 361 8.74 1.69 15.80
CA ASP A 361 7.47 2.29 15.41
C ASP A 361 7.62 3.80 15.15
N GLY A 362 8.40 4.50 15.97
CA GLY A 362 8.75 5.90 15.79
C GLY A 362 9.52 6.14 14.48
N LYS A 363 10.47 5.25 14.15
CA LYS A 363 11.20 5.30 12.87
C LYS A 363 10.27 5.05 11.68
N ILE A 364 9.37 4.08 11.76
CA ILE A 364 8.36 3.80 10.72
C ILE A 364 7.49 5.04 10.50
N ALA A 365 6.98 5.66 11.57
CA ALA A 365 6.17 6.88 11.47
C ALA A 365 6.94 8.04 10.79
N GLY A 366 8.22 8.20 11.11
CA GLY A 366 9.09 9.19 10.47
C GLY A 366 9.29 8.93 8.98
N LEU A 367 9.53 7.67 8.59
CA LEU A 367 9.69 7.26 7.19
C LEU A 367 8.40 7.44 6.38
N GLU A 368 7.24 7.09 6.92
CA GLU A 368 5.95 7.35 6.25
C GLU A 368 5.69 8.86 6.05
N ASN A 369 6.03 9.68 7.03
CA ASN A 369 5.91 11.13 6.86
C ASN A 369 6.86 11.66 5.77
N GLN A 370 8.08 11.13 5.69
CA GLN A 370 9.02 11.47 4.61
C GLN A 370 8.47 11.05 3.24
N ILE A 371 7.89 9.84 3.11
CA ILE A 371 7.24 9.38 1.87
C ILE A 371 6.14 10.35 1.45
N MET A 372 5.29 10.76 2.37
CA MET A 372 4.21 11.73 2.10
C MET A 372 4.76 13.06 1.55
N LEU A 373 5.77 13.65 2.21
CA LEU A 373 6.37 14.93 1.80
C LEU A 373 7.13 14.81 0.47
N LEU A 374 7.84 13.70 0.24
CA LEU A 374 8.55 13.43 -1.03
C LEU A 374 7.55 13.27 -2.18
N THR A 375 6.47 12.53 -1.97
CA THR A 375 5.39 12.35 -2.96
C THR A 375 4.75 13.69 -3.31
N GLU A 376 4.38 14.50 -2.30
CA GLU A 376 3.80 15.83 -2.52
C GLU A 376 4.76 16.76 -3.26
N SER A 377 6.04 16.73 -2.93
CA SER A 377 7.06 17.57 -3.58
C SER A 377 7.25 17.16 -5.04
N ARG A 378 7.38 15.85 -5.32
CA ARG A 378 7.45 15.32 -6.68
C ARG A 378 6.22 15.71 -7.50
N ASP A 379 5.03 15.53 -6.95
CA ASP A 379 3.76 15.78 -7.66
C ASP A 379 3.54 17.26 -7.96
N ARG A 380 4.10 18.16 -7.15
CA ARG A 380 4.13 19.61 -7.41
C ARG A 380 5.18 19.99 -8.46
N LEU A 381 6.32 19.31 -8.51
CA LEU A 381 7.38 19.58 -9.48
C LEU A 381 7.08 18.96 -10.85
N LEU A 382 6.47 17.80 -10.91
CA LEU A 382 6.21 17.06 -12.12
C LEU A 382 5.54 17.91 -13.22
N PRO A 383 4.39 18.58 -13.01
CA PRO A 383 3.76 19.37 -14.06
C PRO A 383 4.64 20.54 -14.54
N LYS A 384 5.39 21.17 -13.66
CA LYS A 384 6.24 22.32 -13.98
C LYS A 384 7.46 21.93 -14.80
N LEU A 385 8.07 20.78 -14.49
CA LEU A 385 9.16 20.20 -15.25
C LEU A 385 8.68 19.69 -16.61
N MET A 386 7.52 19.02 -16.65
CA MET A 386 6.96 18.43 -17.87
C MET A 386 6.35 19.45 -18.83
N SER A 387 6.02 20.65 -18.36
CA SER A 387 5.59 21.78 -19.20
C SER A 387 6.75 22.66 -19.69
N GLY A 388 7.93 22.53 -19.09
CA GLY A 388 9.06 23.45 -19.31
C GLY A 388 8.90 24.81 -18.61
N GLU A 389 7.96 24.94 -17.64
CA GLU A 389 7.84 26.13 -16.78
C GLU A 389 9.11 26.33 -15.94
N ILE A 390 9.69 25.21 -15.48
CA ILE A 390 11.02 25.18 -14.87
C ILE A 390 12.01 24.69 -15.93
N GLU A 391 12.94 25.54 -16.33
CA GLU A 391 14.05 25.18 -17.20
C GLU A 391 15.17 24.49 -16.41
N VAL A 392 15.71 23.38 -16.95
CA VAL A 392 16.74 22.53 -16.33
C VAL A 392 17.95 22.36 -17.24
#